data_cf51f9f70cc58c92f78ee97bfd82f5b3
#
_entry.id   cf51f9f70cc58c92f78ee97bfd82f5b3
#
_cell.length_a   1.000
_cell.length_b   1.000
_cell.length_c   1.000
_cell.angle_alpha   90.00
_cell.angle_beta   90.00
_cell.angle_gamma   90.00
#
_symmetry.space_group_name_H-M   'P 1'
#
loop_
_entity.id
_entity.type
_entity.pdbx_description
1 polymer ?
#
loop_
_entity_poly.entity_id
_entity_poly.type
_entity_poly.pdbx_seq_one_letter_code
_entity_poly.pdbx_strand_id
1 'polypeptide(L)'
;GCLYEGCVSKGIAIDGILNLGNVILRDPDPADYTEKERGLEESVSLLPSYAATAWYYGGQKGELADAVARAYQFCADKYVRALYLGGRLPAEDRAQLAKELSSLIGISSHVLLHNDLRVTMADFLRWFHEEHGMTISPYDTRFAGRHTPGLQIHDPVGDDEMMSRCMQGFLGAFQEIRRDVLGIETDRKFNVINFNVNKNWPYASRCTPFEMLQFLLNRSKKFRIFIGNGVFDLVTSVGQVAYTVSQLKYEEGQVTVREYPAGHMPYLGHHGGDALANDIRTFIREGEKQ
;
A
#
# COMPACT_ATOMS: atom_id res chain seq x y z
N GLY A 1 -12.02 14.78 5.39
CA GLY A 1 -12.62 15.74 6.32
C GLY A 1 -12.93 17.06 5.64
N CYS A 2 -11.93 17.85 5.33
CA CYS A 2 -12.12 19.21 4.75
C CYS A 2 -12.96 19.23 3.48
N LEU A 3 -12.79 18.25 2.57
CA LEU A 3 -13.58 18.18 1.34
C LEU A 3 -15.07 17.97 1.66
N TYR A 4 -15.38 17.04 2.57
CA TYR A 4 -16.75 16.76 2.97
C TYR A 4 -17.42 17.99 3.61
N GLU A 5 -16.76 18.62 4.59
CA GLU A 5 -17.27 19.84 5.23
C GLU A 5 -17.51 20.96 4.22
N GLY A 6 -16.55 21.15 3.30
CA GLY A 6 -16.65 22.14 2.24
C GLY A 6 -17.79 21.87 1.24
N CYS A 7 -18.04 20.62 0.91
CA CYS A 7 -19.14 20.23 0.03
C CYS A 7 -20.50 20.38 0.71
N VAL A 8 -20.65 19.85 1.93
CA VAL A 8 -21.91 19.94 2.69
C VAL A 8 -22.32 21.36 2.98
N SER A 9 -21.37 22.24 3.33
CA SER A 9 -21.65 23.68 3.57
C SER A 9 -22.13 24.40 2.31
N LYS A 10 -21.87 23.87 1.13
CA LYS A 10 -22.31 24.40 -0.17
C LYS A 10 -23.51 23.64 -0.76
N GLY A 11 -24.12 22.72 -0.01
CA GLY A 11 -25.23 21.92 -0.50
C GLY A 11 -24.84 20.83 -1.51
N ILE A 12 -23.58 20.45 -1.59
CA ILE A 12 -23.09 19.37 -2.47
C ILE A 12 -23.12 18.07 -1.69
N ALA A 13 -23.90 17.10 -2.19
CA ALA A 13 -23.90 15.73 -1.67
C ALA A 13 -22.68 14.97 -2.19
N ILE A 14 -22.08 14.13 -1.32
CA ILE A 14 -21.06 13.15 -1.69
C ILE A 14 -21.63 11.77 -1.40
N ASP A 15 -21.94 11.00 -2.45
CA ASP A 15 -22.53 9.68 -2.32
C ASP A 15 -21.49 8.55 -2.27
N GLY A 16 -20.24 8.83 -2.65
CA GLY A 16 -19.17 7.84 -2.59
C GLY A 16 -17.77 8.39 -2.80
N ILE A 17 -16.79 7.57 -2.45
CA ILE A 17 -15.35 7.85 -2.59
C ILE A 17 -14.68 6.67 -3.31
N LEU A 18 -13.81 6.98 -4.25
CA LEU A 18 -12.85 6.04 -4.84
C LEU A 18 -11.48 6.28 -4.18
N ASN A 19 -10.98 5.30 -3.46
CA ASN A 19 -9.67 5.33 -2.81
C ASN A 19 -8.75 4.31 -3.51
N LEU A 20 -7.76 4.79 -4.25
CA LEU A 20 -6.90 3.97 -5.10
C LEU A 20 -5.44 4.13 -4.69
N GLY A 21 -4.75 3.00 -4.47
CA GLY A 21 -3.35 3.00 -4.09
C GLY A 21 -3.08 3.85 -2.84
N ASN A 22 -3.94 3.76 -1.84
CA ASN A 22 -3.83 4.57 -0.63
C ASN A 22 -4.37 3.81 0.58
N VAL A 23 -3.99 4.26 1.77
CA VAL A 23 -4.46 3.74 3.05
C VAL A 23 -5.27 4.80 3.79
N ILE A 24 -6.17 4.33 4.63
CA ILE A 24 -6.98 5.19 5.51
C ILE A 24 -6.27 5.24 6.86
N LEU A 25 -5.55 6.32 7.10
CA LEU A 25 -4.78 6.49 8.33
C LEU A 25 -5.72 6.59 9.54
N ARG A 26 -5.42 5.80 10.57
CA ARG A 26 -6.07 5.84 11.88
C ARG A 26 -5.41 6.86 12.79
N ASP A 27 -4.13 7.07 12.62
CA ASP A 27 -3.34 8.02 13.38
C ASP A 27 -2.99 9.25 12.51
N PRO A 28 -3.14 10.46 13.02
CA PRO A 28 -2.92 11.67 12.24
C PRO A 28 -1.46 11.96 11.93
N ASP A 29 -0.52 11.45 12.74
CA ASP A 29 0.90 11.76 12.57
C ASP A 29 1.77 10.51 12.44
N PRO A 30 2.10 10.11 11.19
CA PRO A 30 3.01 9.01 10.97
C PRO A 30 4.45 9.30 11.46
N ALA A 31 4.79 10.55 11.82
CA ALA A 31 6.11 10.90 12.35
C ALA A 31 6.26 10.60 13.84
N ASP A 32 5.16 10.44 14.59
CA ASP A 32 5.18 10.12 16.02
C ASP A 32 5.56 8.67 16.33
N TYR A 33 5.59 7.78 15.32
CA TYR A 33 6.03 6.40 15.53
C TYR A 33 7.55 6.29 15.48
N THR A 34 8.15 5.87 16.58
CA THR A 34 9.55 5.44 16.56
C THR A 34 9.67 4.15 15.71
N GLU A 35 10.81 3.95 15.04
CA GLU A 35 11.07 2.73 14.25
C GLU A 35 10.81 1.42 15.02
N LYS A 36 10.96 1.45 16.35
CA LYS A 36 10.73 0.29 17.23
C LYS A 36 9.25 -0.03 17.44
N GLU A 37 8.38 0.98 17.44
CA GLU A 37 6.93 0.81 17.64
C GLU A 37 6.22 0.34 16.36
N ARG A 38 6.74 0.72 15.19
CA ARG A 38 6.23 0.28 13.88
C ARG A 38 6.40 -1.23 13.63
N GLY A 39 7.36 -1.86 14.29
CA GLY A 39 7.80 -3.21 13.93
C GLY A 39 6.72 -4.30 13.98
N LEU A 40 5.70 -4.21 14.85
CA LEU A 40 4.62 -5.20 14.88
C LEU A 40 3.60 -4.94 13.78
N GLU A 41 3.04 -3.73 13.74
CA GLU A 41 2.00 -3.37 12.77
C GLU A 41 2.53 -3.48 11.34
N GLU A 42 3.72 -2.96 11.09
CA GLU A 42 4.36 -3.00 9.79
C GLU A 42 4.64 -4.43 9.33
N SER A 43 5.21 -5.27 10.21
CA SER A 43 5.49 -6.69 9.89
C SER A 43 4.24 -7.48 9.52
N VAL A 44 3.12 -7.22 10.20
CA VAL A 44 1.84 -7.91 9.94
C VAL A 44 1.17 -7.37 8.70
N SER A 45 1.11 -6.04 8.55
CA SER A 45 0.41 -5.37 7.46
C SER A 45 1.07 -5.58 6.10
N LEU A 46 2.40 -5.73 6.06
CA LEU A 46 3.15 -5.92 4.82
C LEU A 46 3.27 -7.39 4.41
N LEU A 47 2.96 -8.34 5.30
CA LEU A 47 3.20 -9.75 5.02
C LEU A 47 2.51 -10.27 3.75
N PRO A 48 1.26 -9.90 3.43
CA PRO A 48 0.63 -10.31 2.16
C PRO A 48 1.39 -9.82 0.93
N SER A 49 1.92 -8.59 0.96
CA SER A 49 2.71 -8.02 -0.14
C SER A 49 4.11 -8.64 -0.24
N TYR A 50 4.72 -9.02 0.89
CA TYR A 50 5.97 -9.79 0.88
C TYR A 50 5.77 -11.17 0.26
N ALA A 51 4.66 -11.83 0.61
CA ALA A 51 4.32 -13.13 0.03
C ALA A 51 4.05 -13.05 -1.48
N ALA A 52 3.36 -12.00 -1.94
CA ALA A 52 3.18 -11.72 -3.36
C ALA A 52 4.52 -11.52 -4.07
N THR A 53 5.45 -10.77 -3.46
CA THR A 53 6.81 -10.55 -3.97
C THR A 53 7.58 -11.87 -4.07
N ALA A 54 7.57 -12.67 -3.00
CA ALA A 54 8.22 -13.99 -2.98
C ALA A 54 7.64 -14.94 -4.04
N TRP A 55 6.32 -14.93 -4.23
CA TRP A 55 5.65 -15.69 -5.28
C TRP A 55 6.15 -15.27 -6.68
N TYR A 56 6.25 -13.95 -6.93
CA TYR A 56 6.69 -13.42 -8.21
C TYR A 56 8.12 -13.86 -8.55
N TYR A 57 9.07 -13.68 -7.63
CA TYR A 57 10.47 -14.04 -7.83
C TYR A 57 10.75 -15.54 -7.65
N GLY A 58 9.88 -16.26 -6.95
CA GLY A 58 9.94 -17.72 -6.78
C GLY A 58 9.45 -18.53 -7.98
N GLY A 59 9.23 -17.89 -9.14
CA GLY A 59 8.81 -18.51 -10.39
C GLY A 59 7.31 -18.71 -10.54
N GLN A 60 6.51 -17.95 -9.82
CA GLN A 60 5.04 -17.86 -9.97
C GLN A 60 4.34 -19.23 -9.87
N LYS A 61 4.73 -20.04 -8.90
CA LYS A 61 4.14 -21.36 -8.67
C LYS A 61 2.80 -21.27 -7.96
N GLY A 62 1.76 -21.79 -8.57
CA GLY A 62 0.38 -21.68 -8.07
C GLY A 62 -0.21 -20.29 -8.33
N GLU A 63 -1.39 -20.03 -7.79
CA GLU A 63 -2.09 -18.76 -7.97
C GLU A 63 -1.57 -17.69 -7.02
N LEU A 64 -1.46 -16.45 -7.50
CA LEU A 64 -1.06 -15.29 -6.70
C LEU A 64 -2.02 -15.08 -5.52
N ALA A 65 -3.32 -15.22 -5.77
CA ALA A 65 -4.36 -15.07 -4.74
C ALA A 65 -4.16 -16.05 -3.58
N ASP A 66 -3.74 -17.29 -3.87
CA ASP A 66 -3.47 -18.29 -2.84
C ASP A 66 -2.23 -17.94 -2.00
N ALA A 67 -1.20 -17.35 -2.61
CA ALA A 67 -0.02 -16.90 -1.87
C ALA A 67 -0.37 -15.76 -0.90
N VAL A 68 -1.15 -14.79 -1.35
CA VAL A 68 -1.66 -13.67 -0.53
C VAL A 68 -2.58 -14.18 0.57
N ALA A 69 -3.53 -15.08 0.26
CA ALA A 69 -4.47 -15.64 1.24
C ALA A 69 -3.75 -16.42 2.35
N ARG A 70 -2.72 -17.22 2.01
CA ARG A 70 -1.90 -17.92 3.02
C ARG A 70 -1.18 -16.95 3.96
N ALA A 71 -0.72 -15.81 3.46
CA ALA A 71 -0.09 -14.79 4.29
C ALA A 71 -1.09 -14.14 5.26
N TYR A 72 -2.30 -13.82 4.81
CA TYR A 72 -3.38 -13.34 5.69
C TYR A 72 -3.71 -14.36 6.78
N GLN A 73 -3.86 -15.62 6.41
CA GLN A 73 -4.15 -16.69 7.38
C GLN A 73 -3.01 -16.83 8.38
N PHE A 74 -1.77 -16.85 7.94
CA PHE A 74 -0.61 -16.92 8.82
C PHE A 74 -0.55 -15.74 9.79
N CYS A 75 -0.86 -14.52 9.34
CA CYS A 75 -0.97 -13.35 10.20
C CYS A 75 -1.99 -13.58 11.32
N ALA A 76 -3.21 -13.97 10.96
CA ALA A 76 -4.32 -14.13 11.91
C ALA A 76 -4.09 -15.27 12.91
N ASP A 77 -3.60 -16.41 12.43
CA ASP A 77 -3.51 -17.62 13.24
C ASP A 77 -2.27 -17.65 14.15
N LYS A 78 -1.14 -17.11 13.69
CA LYS A 78 0.15 -17.35 14.33
C LYS A 78 1.01 -16.12 14.55
N TYR A 79 1.14 -15.26 13.53
CA TYR A 79 2.21 -14.27 13.48
C TYR A 79 2.01 -13.13 14.48
N VAL A 80 0.79 -12.60 14.59
CA VAL A 80 0.44 -11.56 15.58
C VAL A 80 0.75 -12.05 17.00
N ARG A 81 0.35 -13.28 17.32
CA ARG A 81 0.63 -13.88 18.63
C ARG A 81 2.13 -14.03 18.88
N ALA A 82 2.87 -14.49 17.88
CA ALA A 82 4.32 -14.67 17.99
C ALA A 82 5.05 -13.35 18.27
N LEU A 83 4.73 -12.31 17.51
CA LEU A 83 5.29 -10.97 17.70
C LEU A 83 4.93 -10.36 19.05
N TYR A 84 3.70 -10.58 19.52
CA TYR A 84 3.26 -10.11 20.85
C TYR A 84 4.01 -10.83 22.00
N LEU A 85 4.23 -12.13 21.89
CA LEU A 85 4.98 -12.88 22.89
C LEU A 85 6.48 -12.52 22.89
N GLY A 86 7.04 -12.22 21.74
CA GLY A 86 8.44 -11.83 21.58
C GLY A 86 9.38 -12.85 22.25
N GLY A 87 10.23 -12.42 23.16
CA GLY A 87 11.18 -13.28 23.89
C GLY A 87 10.53 -14.37 24.76
N ARG A 88 9.22 -14.29 25.02
CA ARG A 88 8.47 -15.32 25.78
C ARG A 88 7.99 -16.48 24.91
N LEU A 89 8.12 -16.38 23.57
CA LEU A 89 7.79 -17.48 22.68
C LEU A 89 8.81 -18.61 22.86
N PRO A 90 8.38 -19.87 23.07
CA PRO A 90 9.29 -21.01 23.19
C PRO A 90 10.23 -21.10 21.96
N ALA A 91 11.48 -21.50 22.21
CA ALA A 91 12.51 -21.52 21.16
C ALA A 91 12.15 -22.45 19.99
N GLU A 92 11.51 -23.57 20.28
CA GLU A 92 11.05 -24.52 19.26
C GLU A 92 9.94 -23.92 18.39
N ASP A 93 8.93 -23.29 19.00
CA ASP A 93 7.86 -22.59 18.29
C ASP A 93 8.42 -21.45 17.41
N ARG A 94 9.38 -20.70 17.97
CA ARG A 94 10.06 -19.61 17.23
C ARG A 94 10.80 -20.15 16.01
N ALA A 95 11.53 -21.25 16.14
CA ALA A 95 12.25 -21.87 15.04
C ALA A 95 11.30 -22.41 13.97
N GLN A 96 10.19 -23.00 14.36
CA GLN A 96 9.17 -23.48 13.44
C GLN A 96 8.50 -22.31 12.68
N LEU A 97 8.11 -21.27 13.40
CA LEU A 97 7.51 -20.07 12.78
C LEU A 97 8.47 -19.36 11.82
N ALA A 98 9.77 -19.32 12.14
CA ALA A 98 10.77 -18.76 11.24
C ALA A 98 10.84 -19.52 9.90
N LYS A 99 10.72 -20.86 9.94
CA LYS A 99 10.68 -21.68 8.71
C LYS A 99 9.42 -21.44 7.90
N GLU A 100 8.26 -21.35 8.55
CA GLU A 100 7.00 -21.05 7.89
C GLU A 100 7.02 -19.67 7.26
N LEU A 101 7.45 -18.66 8.00
CA LEU A 101 7.60 -17.29 7.52
C LEU A 101 8.59 -17.21 6.35
N SER A 102 9.74 -17.89 6.45
CA SER A 102 10.74 -18.01 5.40
C SER A 102 10.13 -18.56 4.10
N SER A 103 9.30 -19.60 4.20
CA SER A 103 8.64 -20.19 3.04
C SER A 103 7.59 -19.28 2.41
N LEU A 104 7.01 -18.35 3.18
CA LEU A 104 6.02 -17.37 2.68
C LEU A 104 6.68 -16.19 1.97
N ILE A 105 7.77 -15.65 2.53
CA ILE A 105 8.33 -14.37 2.07
C ILE A 105 9.69 -14.48 1.36
N GLY A 106 10.25 -15.69 1.28
CA GLY A 106 11.51 -15.93 0.56
C GLY A 106 12.77 -15.43 1.26
N ILE A 107 12.69 -14.99 2.52
CA ILE A 107 13.84 -14.56 3.32
C ILE A 107 14.30 -15.72 4.21
N SER A 108 15.60 -15.90 4.37
CA SER A 108 16.13 -17.06 5.12
C SER A 108 15.67 -17.09 6.57
N SER A 109 15.33 -18.28 7.09
CA SER A 109 14.87 -18.44 8.47
C SER A 109 15.93 -18.03 9.51
N HIS A 110 17.21 -18.09 9.16
CA HIS A 110 18.29 -17.61 10.02
C HIS A 110 18.22 -16.09 10.21
N VAL A 111 18.02 -15.32 9.14
CA VAL A 111 17.85 -13.86 9.21
C VAL A 111 16.62 -13.50 10.03
N LEU A 112 15.50 -14.19 9.80
CA LEU A 112 14.26 -13.96 10.54
C LEU A 112 14.39 -14.23 12.04
N LEU A 113 15.10 -15.31 12.43
CA LEU A 113 15.36 -15.63 13.84
C LEU A 113 16.24 -14.57 14.51
N HIS A 114 17.26 -14.07 13.78
CA HIS A 114 18.18 -13.05 14.31
C HIS A 114 17.48 -11.70 14.53
N ASN A 115 16.38 -11.44 13.84
CA ASN A 115 15.59 -10.21 13.93
C ASN A 115 14.24 -10.41 14.65
N ASP A 116 14.15 -11.37 15.56
CA ASP A 116 12.98 -11.65 16.38
C ASP A 116 11.67 -11.84 15.59
N LEU A 117 11.78 -12.40 14.38
CA LEU A 117 10.69 -12.59 13.42
C LEU A 117 10.07 -11.28 12.89
N ARG A 118 10.63 -10.12 13.20
CA ARG A 118 10.15 -8.83 12.72
C ARG A 118 10.70 -8.54 11.34
N VAL A 119 9.84 -8.04 10.47
CA VAL A 119 10.17 -7.71 9.08
C VAL A 119 9.58 -6.33 8.76
N THR A 120 10.40 -5.28 8.86
CA THR A 120 10.01 -3.95 8.37
C THR A 120 10.19 -3.87 6.85
N MET A 121 9.61 -2.87 6.21
CA MET A 121 9.81 -2.65 4.77
C MET A 121 11.29 -2.47 4.43
N ALA A 122 12.00 -1.65 5.22
CA ALA A 122 13.42 -1.41 5.03
C ALA A 122 14.26 -2.69 5.17
N ASP A 123 13.93 -3.53 6.16
CA ASP A 123 14.59 -4.82 6.36
C ASP A 123 14.29 -5.78 5.20
N PHE A 124 13.04 -5.89 4.78
CA PHE A 124 12.66 -6.76 3.67
C PHE A 124 13.39 -6.39 2.38
N LEU A 125 13.41 -5.09 2.02
CA LEU A 125 14.11 -4.61 0.83
C LEU A 125 15.61 -4.89 0.90
N ARG A 126 16.23 -4.66 2.07
CA ARG A 126 17.66 -4.92 2.30
C ARG A 126 17.97 -6.42 2.21
N TRP A 127 17.23 -7.28 2.91
CA TRP A 127 17.47 -8.73 2.89
C TRP A 127 17.17 -9.33 1.52
N PHE A 128 16.14 -8.84 0.82
CA PHE A 128 15.85 -9.25 -0.53
C PHE A 128 17.03 -8.94 -1.46
N HIS A 129 17.60 -7.72 -1.32
CA HIS A 129 18.81 -7.34 -2.06
C HIS A 129 20.00 -8.27 -1.74
N GLU A 130 20.26 -8.54 -0.46
CA GLU A 130 21.36 -9.41 -0.01
C GLU A 130 21.22 -10.84 -0.56
N GLU A 131 20.01 -11.39 -0.63
CA GLU A 131 19.76 -12.76 -1.11
C GLU A 131 19.70 -12.88 -2.64
N HIS A 132 19.26 -11.85 -3.35
CA HIS A 132 19.01 -11.91 -4.80
C HIS A 132 19.93 -11.01 -5.64
N GLY A 133 20.69 -10.11 -5.04
CA GLY A 133 21.56 -9.15 -5.74
C GLY A 133 20.81 -8.11 -6.57
N MET A 134 19.52 -7.89 -6.25
CA MET A 134 18.65 -6.96 -6.95
C MET A 134 18.01 -5.96 -5.98
N THR A 135 17.90 -4.71 -6.40
CA THR A 135 17.07 -3.71 -5.72
C THR A 135 15.66 -3.74 -6.31
N ILE A 136 14.64 -3.77 -5.48
CA ILE A 136 13.24 -3.73 -5.91
C ILE A 136 12.59 -2.44 -5.41
N SER A 137 11.59 -1.95 -6.18
CA SER A 137 10.83 -0.75 -5.79
C SER A 137 9.82 -1.07 -4.68
N PRO A 138 9.73 -0.26 -3.61
CA PRO A 138 8.65 -0.38 -2.64
C PRO A 138 7.27 -0.03 -3.22
N TYR A 139 7.20 0.74 -4.29
CA TYR A 139 5.95 1.11 -4.95
C TYR A 139 5.38 0.00 -5.83
N ASP A 140 6.23 -0.85 -6.39
CA ASP A 140 5.84 -2.08 -7.10
C ASP A 140 7.03 -3.02 -7.13
N THR A 141 7.00 -4.02 -6.28
CA THR A 141 8.13 -4.95 -6.08
C THR A 141 8.49 -5.78 -7.30
N ARG A 142 7.69 -5.77 -8.36
CA ARG A 142 8.01 -6.40 -9.66
C ARG A 142 9.03 -5.63 -10.48
N PHE A 143 9.21 -4.33 -10.16
CA PHE A 143 10.25 -3.51 -10.77
C PHE A 143 11.55 -3.69 -10.00
N ALA A 144 12.53 -4.26 -10.68
CA ALA A 144 13.84 -4.51 -10.13
C ALA A 144 14.95 -3.97 -11.00
N GLY A 145 16.07 -3.59 -10.36
CA GLY A 145 17.30 -3.17 -10.99
C GLY A 145 18.53 -3.81 -10.32
N ARG A 146 19.66 -3.70 -10.97
CA ARG A 146 20.93 -4.09 -10.37
C ARG A 146 21.48 -2.91 -9.58
N HIS A 147 21.77 -3.14 -8.33
CA HIS A 147 22.44 -2.13 -7.52
C HIS A 147 23.83 -1.82 -8.11
N THR A 148 24.10 -0.54 -8.34
CA THR A 148 25.42 -0.07 -8.72
C THR A 148 25.98 0.76 -7.56
N PRO A 149 26.90 0.20 -6.75
CA PRO A 149 27.46 0.92 -5.61
C PRO A 149 28.06 2.26 -6.04
N GLY A 150 27.74 3.32 -5.31
CA GLY A 150 28.31 4.66 -5.51
C GLY A 150 27.71 5.49 -6.63
N LEU A 151 26.66 5.02 -7.32
CA LEU A 151 25.95 5.78 -8.36
C LEU A 151 24.55 6.23 -7.96
N GLN A 152 24.27 6.38 -6.67
CA GLN A 152 23.03 6.98 -6.22
C GLN A 152 23.05 8.48 -6.47
N ILE A 153 21.98 8.99 -7.09
CA ILE A 153 21.81 10.44 -7.33
C ILE A 153 21.12 11.15 -6.15
N HIS A 154 20.77 10.40 -5.11
CA HIS A 154 20.05 10.87 -3.91
C HIS A 154 18.72 11.56 -4.25
N ASP A 155 18.04 11.06 -5.27
CA ASP A 155 16.71 11.48 -5.68
C ASP A 155 15.73 10.33 -5.44
N PRO A 156 14.74 10.49 -4.53
CA PRO A 156 13.78 9.42 -4.23
C PRO A 156 12.96 8.93 -5.42
N VAL A 157 12.88 9.71 -6.49
CA VAL A 157 12.22 9.32 -7.73
C VAL A 157 13.22 8.68 -8.69
N GLY A 158 14.39 9.29 -8.85
CA GLY A 158 15.41 8.83 -9.79
C GLY A 158 16.11 7.55 -9.36
N ASP A 159 16.23 7.32 -8.06
CA ASP A 159 16.88 6.12 -7.50
C ASP A 159 15.87 4.94 -7.31
N ASP A 160 14.57 5.18 -7.49
CA ASP A 160 13.56 4.12 -7.40
C ASP A 160 13.34 3.42 -8.74
N GLU A 161 13.30 2.08 -8.74
CA GLU A 161 13.22 1.27 -9.95
C GLU A 161 11.92 1.42 -10.74
N MET A 162 10.80 1.67 -10.08
CA MET A 162 9.51 1.92 -10.74
C MET A 162 9.36 3.39 -11.13
N MET A 163 9.61 4.29 -10.18
CA MET A 163 9.42 5.73 -10.37
C MET A 163 10.28 6.26 -11.50
N SER A 164 11.57 5.88 -11.58
CA SER A 164 12.47 6.30 -12.64
C SER A 164 12.00 5.90 -14.05
N ARG A 165 11.30 4.77 -14.16
CA ARG A 165 10.77 4.28 -15.45
C ARG A 165 9.42 4.89 -15.81
N CYS A 166 8.55 5.12 -14.84
CA CYS A 166 7.18 5.57 -15.08
C CYS A 166 7.05 7.10 -15.14
N MET A 167 7.79 7.83 -14.31
CA MET A 167 7.62 9.27 -14.17
C MET A 167 7.96 10.06 -15.44
N GLN A 168 8.88 9.58 -16.25
CA GLN A 168 9.23 10.24 -17.52
C GLN A 168 8.05 10.26 -18.50
N GLY A 169 7.32 9.13 -18.60
CA GLY A 169 6.12 9.05 -19.43
C GLY A 169 5.00 9.96 -18.93
N PHE A 170 4.77 9.99 -17.63
CA PHE A 170 3.77 10.89 -17.02
C PHE A 170 4.14 12.36 -17.21
N LEU A 171 5.41 12.71 -17.05
CA LEU A 171 5.88 14.09 -17.25
C LEU A 171 5.69 14.53 -18.71
N GLY A 172 6.03 13.69 -19.67
CA GLY A 172 5.82 13.95 -21.09
C GLY A 172 4.35 14.19 -21.42
N ALA A 173 3.48 13.24 -21.03
CA ALA A 173 2.04 13.35 -21.24
C ALA A 173 1.43 14.58 -20.55
N PHE A 174 1.89 14.90 -19.33
CA PHE A 174 1.42 16.11 -18.65
C PHE A 174 1.80 17.40 -19.38
N GLN A 175 3.00 17.48 -19.98
CA GLN A 175 3.39 18.65 -20.77
C GLN A 175 2.50 18.85 -22.00
N GLU A 176 2.10 17.76 -22.66
CA GLU A 176 1.15 17.82 -23.78
C GLU A 176 -0.24 18.26 -23.30
N ILE A 177 -0.78 17.65 -22.25
CA ILE A 177 -2.07 18.03 -21.66
C ILE A 177 -2.06 19.50 -21.24
N ARG A 178 -1.00 19.94 -20.57
CA ARG A 178 -0.85 21.33 -20.12
C ARG A 178 -0.94 22.32 -21.28
N ARG A 179 -0.21 22.04 -22.36
CA ARG A 179 -0.15 22.93 -23.53
C ARG A 179 -1.41 22.83 -24.38
N ASP A 180 -1.81 21.60 -24.75
CA ASP A 180 -2.77 21.39 -25.84
C ASP A 180 -4.21 21.30 -25.33
N VAL A 181 -4.43 20.88 -24.08
CA VAL A 181 -5.77 20.74 -23.49
C VAL A 181 -6.09 21.89 -22.53
N LEU A 182 -5.14 22.24 -21.64
CA LEU A 182 -5.38 23.26 -20.61
C LEU A 182 -4.99 24.67 -21.07
N GLY A 183 -4.23 24.84 -22.17
CA GLY A 183 -3.77 26.13 -22.68
C GLY A 183 -2.86 26.87 -21.68
N ILE A 184 -2.15 26.16 -20.80
CA ILE A 184 -1.30 26.77 -19.79
C ILE A 184 0.12 26.90 -20.33
N GLU A 185 0.54 28.14 -20.54
CA GLU A 185 1.92 28.50 -20.89
C GLU A 185 2.63 29.00 -19.63
N THR A 186 3.74 28.38 -19.28
CA THR A 186 4.56 28.77 -18.10
C THR A 186 5.98 28.24 -18.21
N ASP A 187 6.94 29.04 -17.77
CA ASP A 187 8.36 28.67 -17.65
C ASP A 187 8.66 27.99 -16.30
N ARG A 188 7.65 27.88 -15.43
CA ARG A 188 7.85 27.24 -14.11
C ARG A 188 8.09 25.74 -14.29
N LYS A 189 9.11 25.23 -13.61
CA LYS A 189 9.39 23.81 -13.52
C LYS A 189 8.20 23.10 -12.84
N PHE A 190 7.66 22.10 -13.48
CA PHE A 190 6.70 21.21 -12.85
C PHE A 190 7.46 20.13 -12.04
N ASN A 191 7.21 20.07 -10.75
CA ASN A 191 7.72 19.02 -9.90
C ASN A 191 6.70 17.89 -9.85
N VAL A 192 7.01 16.76 -10.49
CA VAL A 192 6.12 15.59 -10.53
C VAL A 192 5.82 15.10 -9.11
N ILE A 193 6.85 15.03 -8.28
CA ILE A 193 6.75 14.75 -6.85
C ILE A 193 7.53 15.84 -6.10
N ASN A 194 6.92 16.38 -5.08
CA ASN A 194 7.54 17.40 -4.23
C ASN A 194 7.45 17.01 -2.76
N PHE A 195 8.46 16.31 -2.25
CA PHE A 195 8.51 15.88 -0.85
C PHE A 195 8.50 17.03 0.16
N ASN A 196 8.84 18.26 -0.25
CA ASN A 196 8.70 19.42 0.63
C ASN A 196 7.22 19.70 0.96
N VAL A 197 6.29 19.37 0.06
CA VAL A 197 4.85 19.46 0.35
C VAL A 197 4.48 18.47 1.43
N ASN A 198 4.90 17.21 1.30
CA ASN A 198 4.63 16.17 2.30
C ASN A 198 5.22 16.55 3.66
N LYS A 199 6.46 17.03 3.67
CA LYS A 199 7.17 17.42 4.90
C LYS A 199 6.51 18.59 5.65
N ASN A 200 5.86 19.50 4.91
CA ASN A 200 5.18 20.66 5.46
C ASN A 200 3.65 20.50 5.47
N TRP A 201 3.12 19.32 5.15
CA TRP A 201 1.69 19.08 5.17
C TRP A 201 1.16 19.12 6.61
N PRO A 202 0.11 19.87 6.89
CA PRO A 202 -0.46 19.92 8.24
C PRO A 202 -1.28 18.65 8.49
N TYR A 203 -0.63 17.61 8.99
CA TYR A 203 -1.30 16.35 9.34
C TYR A 203 -2.22 16.49 10.56
N ALA A 204 -1.98 17.47 11.42
CA ALA A 204 -2.83 17.76 12.55
C ALA A 204 -4.21 18.25 12.08
N SER A 205 -5.16 17.34 12.00
CA SER A 205 -6.57 17.64 11.77
C SER A 205 -7.40 17.35 13.01
N ARG A 206 -8.61 17.92 13.09
CA ARG A 206 -9.54 17.68 14.22
C ARG A 206 -10.02 16.23 14.29
N CYS A 207 -9.89 15.47 13.20
CA CYS A 207 -10.22 14.04 13.13
C CYS A 207 -9.34 13.36 12.07
N THR A 208 -9.09 12.08 12.28
CA THR A 208 -8.34 11.26 11.35
C THR A 208 -9.18 10.92 10.11
N PRO A 209 -8.55 10.52 8.99
CA PRO A 209 -9.26 9.97 7.84
C PRO A 209 -10.17 8.79 8.20
N PHE A 210 -9.74 7.93 9.14
CA PHE A 210 -10.52 6.81 9.64
C PHE A 210 -11.80 7.27 10.36
N GLU A 211 -11.69 8.20 11.30
CA GLU A 211 -12.83 8.74 12.04
C GLU A 211 -13.83 9.45 11.10
N MET A 212 -13.31 10.18 10.11
CA MET A 212 -14.17 10.82 9.12
C MET A 212 -14.90 9.79 8.25
N LEU A 213 -14.23 8.75 7.80
CA LEU A 213 -14.88 7.68 7.04
C LEU A 213 -15.94 6.98 7.87
N GLN A 214 -15.64 6.64 9.13
CA GLN A 214 -16.62 6.05 10.05
C GLN A 214 -17.83 6.97 10.24
N PHE A 215 -17.60 8.28 10.37
CA PHE A 215 -18.70 9.26 10.46
C PHE A 215 -19.58 9.26 9.21
N LEU A 216 -18.99 9.22 8.01
CA LEU A 216 -19.73 9.19 6.74
C LEU A 216 -20.56 7.91 6.58
N LEU A 217 -19.97 6.77 6.88
CA LEU A 217 -20.66 5.45 6.86
C LEU A 217 -21.85 5.42 7.82
N ASN A 218 -21.70 5.98 9.01
CA ASN A 218 -22.79 6.04 10.00
C ASN A 218 -23.90 7.03 9.61
N ARG A 219 -23.55 8.13 8.91
CA ARG A 219 -24.47 9.21 8.61
C ARG A 219 -25.41 8.89 7.45
N SER A 220 -24.94 8.16 6.46
CA SER A 220 -25.71 7.87 5.24
C SER A 220 -25.56 6.42 4.83
N LYS A 221 -26.68 5.70 4.76
CA LYS A 221 -26.71 4.34 4.22
C LYS A 221 -26.37 4.28 2.72
N LYS A 222 -26.54 5.40 2.02
CA LYS A 222 -26.21 5.53 0.59
C LYS A 222 -24.73 5.83 0.34
N PHE A 223 -24.02 6.32 1.38
CA PHE A 223 -22.60 6.61 1.23
C PHE A 223 -21.80 5.31 1.08
N ARG A 224 -20.96 5.26 0.04
CA ARG A 224 -20.16 4.08 -0.27
C ARG A 224 -18.70 4.45 -0.51
N ILE A 225 -17.80 3.52 -0.21
CA ILE A 225 -16.39 3.64 -0.55
C ILE A 225 -15.91 2.42 -1.33
N PHE A 226 -15.16 2.69 -2.40
CA PHE A 226 -14.39 1.70 -3.12
C PHE A 226 -12.91 1.88 -2.77
N ILE A 227 -12.24 0.80 -2.40
CA ILE A 227 -10.82 0.78 -2.06
C ILE A 227 -10.13 -0.23 -2.97
N GLY A 228 -9.18 0.25 -3.78
CA GLY A 228 -8.44 -0.57 -4.74
C GLY A 228 -6.93 -0.44 -4.55
N ASN A 229 -6.25 -1.53 -4.15
CA ASN A 229 -4.81 -1.54 -3.91
C ASN A 229 -4.13 -2.69 -4.66
N GLY A 230 -2.87 -2.48 -5.00
CA GLY A 230 -2.04 -3.52 -5.60
C GLY A 230 -1.35 -4.39 -4.56
N VAL A 231 -1.30 -5.71 -4.79
CA VAL A 231 -0.68 -6.67 -3.85
C VAL A 231 0.85 -6.55 -3.80
N PHE A 232 1.48 -5.92 -4.80
CA PHE A 232 2.92 -5.68 -4.86
C PHE A 232 3.35 -4.32 -4.31
N ASP A 233 2.42 -3.57 -3.71
CA ASP A 233 2.66 -2.27 -3.09
C ASP A 233 3.07 -2.46 -1.61
N LEU A 234 4.26 -1.99 -1.25
CA LEU A 234 4.73 -1.97 0.14
C LEU A 234 4.45 -0.63 0.84
N VAL A 235 4.18 0.43 0.09
CA VAL A 235 3.95 1.78 0.64
C VAL A 235 2.54 1.92 1.19
N THR A 236 1.55 1.39 0.46
CA THR A 236 0.13 1.40 0.84
C THR A 236 -0.43 -0.01 0.71
N SER A 237 0.02 -0.90 1.60
CA SER A 237 -0.16 -2.34 1.49
C SER A 237 -1.61 -2.79 1.62
N VAL A 238 -1.94 -3.88 0.93
CA VAL A 238 -3.26 -4.53 1.02
C VAL A 238 -3.57 -5.01 2.44
N GLY A 239 -2.57 -5.46 3.20
CA GLY A 239 -2.76 -5.90 4.58
C GLY A 239 -3.11 -4.75 5.52
N GLN A 240 -2.56 -3.55 5.33
CA GLN A 240 -2.94 -2.37 6.09
C GLN A 240 -4.39 -1.96 5.79
N VAL A 241 -4.79 -2.03 4.52
CA VAL A 241 -6.19 -1.79 4.12
C VAL A 241 -7.12 -2.81 4.77
N ALA A 242 -6.80 -4.09 4.69
CA ALA A 242 -7.60 -5.17 5.30
C ALA A 242 -7.77 -4.96 6.80
N TYR A 243 -6.69 -4.64 7.52
CA TYR A 243 -6.75 -4.34 8.95
C TYR A 243 -7.63 -3.12 9.24
N THR A 244 -7.42 -2.02 8.52
CA THR A 244 -8.20 -0.79 8.73
C THR A 244 -9.70 -1.01 8.48
N VAL A 245 -10.05 -1.69 7.38
CA VAL A 245 -11.45 -2.00 7.05
C VAL A 245 -12.09 -2.91 8.08
N SER A 246 -11.35 -3.88 8.64
CA SER A 246 -11.86 -4.75 9.71
C SER A 246 -12.23 -4.01 11.00
N GLN A 247 -11.72 -2.80 11.19
CA GLN A 247 -12.04 -1.94 12.36
C GLN A 247 -13.22 -0.99 12.12
N LEU A 248 -13.68 -0.86 10.86
CA LEU A 248 -14.83 -0.03 10.51
C LEU A 248 -16.15 -0.76 10.83
N LYS A 249 -17.14 0.04 11.18
CA LYS A 249 -18.54 -0.40 11.29
C LYS A 249 -19.32 0.12 10.08
N TYR A 250 -19.88 -0.76 9.29
CA TYR A 250 -20.62 -0.40 8.08
C TYR A 250 -21.69 -1.44 7.76
N GLU A 251 -22.67 -1.03 6.95
CA GLU A 251 -23.69 -1.93 6.42
C GLU A 251 -23.22 -2.60 5.13
N GLU A 252 -23.83 -3.72 4.78
CA GLU A 252 -23.53 -4.45 3.54
C GLU A 252 -23.66 -3.52 2.31
N GLY A 253 -22.68 -3.58 1.41
CA GLY A 253 -22.62 -2.76 0.19
C GLY A 253 -22.00 -1.38 0.35
N GLN A 254 -21.75 -0.89 1.57
CA GLN A 254 -21.12 0.41 1.78
C GLN A 254 -19.60 0.40 1.52
N VAL A 255 -18.91 -0.71 1.76
CA VAL A 255 -17.47 -0.82 1.58
C VAL A 255 -17.15 -1.92 0.58
N THR A 256 -16.46 -1.55 -0.49
CA THR A 256 -15.95 -2.49 -1.50
C THR A 256 -14.43 -2.44 -1.50
N VAL A 257 -13.78 -3.57 -1.21
CA VAL A 257 -12.31 -3.70 -1.28
C VAL A 257 -11.95 -4.61 -2.45
N ARG A 258 -10.96 -4.20 -3.23
CA ARG A 258 -10.40 -4.98 -4.33
C ARG A 258 -8.88 -4.97 -4.28
N GLU A 259 -8.31 -6.14 -4.43
CA GLU A 259 -6.86 -6.34 -4.55
C GLU A 259 -6.52 -6.71 -5.99
N TYR A 260 -5.49 -6.04 -6.53
CA TYR A 260 -5.08 -6.20 -7.93
C TYR A 260 -3.67 -6.76 -8.02
N PRO A 261 -3.35 -7.52 -9.07
CA PRO A 261 -1.98 -7.96 -9.37
C PRO A 261 -1.14 -6.79 -9.91
N ALA A 262 -1.04 -5.74 -9.12
CA ALA A 262 -0.44 -4.44 -9.43
C ALA A 262 0.35 -3.91 -8.22
N GLY A 263 1.10 -2.83 -8.42
CA GLY A 263 1.74 -2.05 -7.35
C GLY A 263 0.91 -0.83 -6.94
N HIS A 264 1.59 0.21 -6.48
CA HIS A 264 1.01 1.47 -5.96
C HIS A 264 0.11 2.20 -6.96
N MET A 265 0.37 2.04 -8.24
CA MET A 265 -0.47 2.57 -9.32
C MET A 265 -1.25 1.43 -9.99
N PRO A 266 -2.39 0.97 -9.41
CA PRO A 266 -3.11 -0.19 -9.90
C PRO A 266 -3.75 0.02 -11.28
N TYR A 267 -3.78 1.26 -11.76
CA TYR A 267 -4.22 1.64 -13.10
C TYR A 267 -3.13 1.47 -14.18
N LEU A 268 -1.89 1.13 -13.82
CA LEU A 268 -0.83 0.85 -14.79
C LEU A 268 -0.91 -0.56 -15.35
N GLY A 269 -0.66 -0.69 -16.65
CA GLY A 269 -0.62 -1.95 -17.38
C GLY A 269 -1.99 -2.45 -17.84
N HIS A 270 -1.97 -3.28 -18.89
CA HIS A 270 -3.19 -3.71 -19.57
C HIS A 270 -4.11 -4.58 -18.68
N HIS A 271 -3.54 -5.48 -17.85
CA HIS A 271 -4.37 -6.41 -17.07
C HIS A 271 -4.93 -5.79 -15.78
N GLY A 272 -4.15 -4.96 -15.07
CA GLY A 272 -4.60 -4.33 -13.84
C GLY A 272 -5.58 -3.17 -14.11
N GLY A 273 -5.26 -2.31 -15.08
CA GLY A 273 -6.07 -1.15 -15.42
C GLY A 273 -7.46 -1.49 -15.93
N ASP A 274 -7.63 -2.53 -16.74
CA ASP A 274 -8.93 -2.95 -17.25
C ASP A 274 -9.84 -3.52 -16.15
N ALA A 275 -9.29 -4.36 -15.27
CA ALA A 275 -10.02 -4.91 -14.13
C ALA A 275 -10.47 -3.79 -13.19
N LEU A 276 -9.57 -2.89 -12.80
CA LEU A 276 -9.87 -1.73 -11.97
C LEU A 276 -10.96 -0.85 -12.60
N ALA A 277 -10.85 -0.54 -13.90
CA ALA A 277 -11.83 0.30 -14.60
C ALA A 277 -13.22 -0.35 -14.62
N ASN A 278 -13.30 -1.68 -14.78
CA ASN A 278 -14.57 -2.41 -14.77
C ASN A 278 -15.18 -2.43 -13.36
N ASP A 279 -14.38 -2.66 -12.34
CA ASP A 279 -14.84 -2.64 -10.95
C ASP A 279 -15.35 -1.25 -10.54
N ILE A 280 -14.65 -0.18 -10.94
CA ILE A 280 -15.10 1.21 -10.71
C ILE A 280 -16.42 1.48 -11.42
N ARG A 281 -16.57 1.09 -12.69
CA ARG A 281 -17.84 1.26 -13.42
C ARG A 281 -18.99 0.51 -12.72
N THR A 282 -18.73 -0.70 -12.25
CA THR A 282 -19.70 -1.51 -11.50
C THR A 282 -20.09 -0.80 -10.21
N PHE A 283 -19.11 -0.36 -9.43
CA PHE A 283 -19.34 0.38 -8.19
C PHE A 283 -20.21 1.65 -8.42
N ILE A 284 -19.94 2.42 -9.46
CA ILE A 284 -20.73 3.63 -9.78
C ILE A 284 -22.17 3.25 -10.16
N ARG A 285 -22.35 2.29 -11.08
CA ARG A 285 -23.68 1.86 -11.55
C ARG A 285 -24.55 1.25 -10.46
N GLU A 286 -23.97 0.55 -9.52
CA GLU A 286 -24.69 0.02 -8.36
C GLU A 286 -25.18 1.13 -7.43
N GLY A 287 -24.45 2.25 -7.34
CA GLY A 287 -24.86 3.41 -6.58
C GLY A 287 -26.05 4.17 -7.18
N GLU A 288 -26.17 4.18 -8.49
CA GLU A 288 -27.30 4.83 -9.19
C GLU A 288 -28.63 4.11 -8.95
N LYS A 289 -28.59 2.86 -8.49
CA LYS A 289 -29.80 2.03 -8.25
C LYS A 289 -30.35 2.14 -6.82
N GLN A 290 -29.62 2.78 -5.91
CA GLN A 290 -29.99 2.97 -4.51
C GLN A 290 -30.52 4.40 -4.26
#